data_757c9bcca1049c4e43c11a24e4ddfc76
#
_entry.id   757c9bcca1049c4e43c11a24e4ddfc76
#
_cell.length_a   1.000
_cell.length_b   1.000
_cell.length_c   1.000
_cell.angle_alpha   90.00
_cell.angle_beta   90.00
_cell.angle_gamma   90.00
#
_symmetry.space_group_name_H-M   'P 1'
#
loop_
_entity.id
_entity.type
_entity.pdbx_description
1 polymer ?
#
loop_
_entity_poly.entity_id
_entity_poly.type
_entity_poly.pdbx_seq_one_letter_code
_entity_poly.pdbx_strand_id
1 'polypeptide(L)'
;MYHLLCIENDKDISFYFITRRFLHLFPTQTSPDTLIIMKSNPSSQQIEQLALRQLRDYQSNTPGMCFSEPDFNINVSAAYDLQDAVTRLRVRAGENVIGYKVGCTGPGTKAQFGMNGPIRGTLFGNEAFRNDAVINPNEFCQLAIEGEMAVKVGEDGQIKAAFPIIELHNFIFRAERKTLSELIANNGIHAGIILPEMDWQNSTKYLYKDAQLTLCINGLDVGTTGLWPNDDGPEASVTWLRSNLQSYGIELEAGSIVLAGTALGLYPVEGGDEVTVHLDKTPIVSCTIKCITGDSV
;
A
#
# COMPACT_ATOMS: atom_id res chain seq x y z
N MET A 1 -18.27 -15.42 23.59
CA MET A 1 -17.87 -15.24 25.01
C MET A 1 -16.86 -16.35 25.33
N TYR A 2 -15.58 -16.12 25.06
CA TYR A 2 -14.50 -16.90 25.65
C TYR A 2 -13.31 -15.97 25.83
N HIS A 3 -13.04 -15.62 27.08
CA HIS A 3 -11.79 -15.05 27.54
C HIS A 3 -10.76 -16.18 27.62
N LEU A 4 -9.58 -15.97 27.06
CA LEU A 4 -8.41 -16.72 27.49
C LEU A 4 -7.33 -15.71 27.90
N LEU A 5 -7.11 -15.66 29.21
CA LEU A 5 -5.88 -15.11 29.80
C LEU A 5 -4.75 -16.09 29.49
N CYS A 6 -3.61 -15.61 29.02
CA CYS A 6 -2.38 -16.36 29.03
C CYS A 6 -1.37 -15.67 29.93
N ILE A 7 -0.97 -16.39 30.97
CA ILE A 7 0.10 -16.05 31.91
C ILE A 7 1.42 -16.59 31.35
N GLU A 8 2.48 -15.83 31.58
CA GLU A 8 3.88 -16.03 31.19
C GLU A 8 4.42 -17.46 31.35
N ASN A 9 5.24 -17.90 30.40
CA ASN A 9 6.61 -18.35 30.69
C ASN A 9 7.44 -18.64 29.44
N ASP A 10 8.72 -18.29 29.55
CA ASP A 10 9.87 -18.47 28.68
C ASP A 10 9.82 -19.56 27.59
N LYS A 11 10.30 -19.13 26.38
CA LYS A 11 10.72 -19.96 25.25
C LYS A 11 9.56 -20.61 24.48
N ASP A 12 8.98 -19.81 23.57
CA ASP A 12 8.57 -20.34 22.27
C ASP A 12 8.10 -19.22 21.33
N ILE A 13 8.36 -19.42 20.06
CA ILE A 13 8.08 -18.50 18.95
C ILE A 13 6.58 -18.22 18.89
N SER A 14 6.18 -17.01 19.26
CA SER A 14 4.77 -16.58 19.18
C SER A 14 4.43 -16.16 17.76
N PHE A 15 3.69 -17.00 17.06
CA PHE A 15 3.02 -16.64 15.81
C PHE A 15 1.86 -15.69 16.13
N TYR A 16 1.98 -14.41 15.70
CA TYR A 16 0.86 -13.48 15.75
C TYR A 16 -0.02 -13.68 14.52
N PHE A 17 -1.14 -14.36 14.70
CA PHE A 17 -2.23 -14.37 13.72
C PHE A 17 -2.99 -13.05 13.82
N ILE A 18 -2.80 -12.15 12.87
CA ILE A 18 -3.70 -11.00 12.71
C ILE A 18 -4.80 -11.42 11.75
N THR A 19 -5.86 -12.00 12.30
CA THR A 19 -7.11 -12.17 11.54
C THR A 19 -7.80 -10.81 11.43
N ARG A 20 -8.07 -10.36 10.21
CA ARG A 20 -8.93 -9.21 9.92
C ARG A 20 -10.36 -9.49 10.41
N ARG A 21 -10.63 -9.39 11.71
CA ARG A 21 -11.98 -9.45 12.30
C ARG A 21 -12.39 -8.09 12.82
N PHE A 22 -12.91 -7.23 11.93
CA PHE A 22 -13.77 -6.11 12.30
C PHE A 22 -15.11 -6.20 11.57
N LEU A 23 -15.85 -7.24 11.86
CA LEU A 23 -17.24 -7.39 11.41
C LEU A 23 -18.15 -7.04 12.59
N HIS A 24 -18.47 -5.78 12.90
CA HIS A 24 -19.67 -5.43 13.71
C HIS A 24 -19.70 -3.99 14.27
N LEU A 25 -19.25 -2.98 13.52
CA LEU A 25 -19.39 -1.61 14.02
C LEU A 25 -20.22 -0.65 13.13
N PHE A 26 -20.93 -1.17 12.12
CA PHE A 26 -21.80 -0.30 11.33
C PHE A 26 -23.27 -0.75 11.40
N PRO A 27 -24.22 0.17 11.64
CA PRO A 27 -25.63 -0.17 11.64
C PRO A 27 -26.05 -0.64 10.25
N THR A 28 -26.66 -1.82 10.21
CA THR A 28 -27.29 -2.41 9.02
C THR A 28 -28.56 -1.64 8.70
N GLN A 29 -28.49 -0.55 7.95
CA GLN A 29 -29.63 0.03 7.27
C GLN A 29 -29.19 0.99 6.16
N THR A 30 -28.90 0.44 4.99
CA THR A 30 -29.19 1.06 3.69
C THR A 30 -29.30 -0.07 2.68
N SER A 31 -30.34 -0.02 1.85
CA SER A 31 -30.55 -0.96 0.73
C SER A 31 -29.29 -1.06 -0.13
N PRO A 32 -28.83 -2.28 -0.49
CA PRO A 32 -27.50 -2.47 -1.08
C PRO A 32 -27.34 -1.97 -2.52
N ASP A 33 -28.40 -1.65 -3.25
CA ASP A 33 -28.35 -1.56 -4.70
C ASP A 33 -29.05 -0.35 -5.33
N THR A 34 -28.82 0.84 -4.75
CA THR A 34 -29.15 2.06 -5.52
C THR A 34 -28.05 2.32 -6.52
N LEU A 35 -28.34 2.10 -7.81
CA LEU A 35 -27.47 2.46 -8.92
C LEU A 35 -27.12 3.95 -8.82
N ILE A 36 -25.86 4.25 -8.48
CA ILE A 36 -25.42 5.64 -8.34
C ILE A 36 -24.97 6.07 -9.75
N ILE A 37 -25.84 6.75 -10.49
CA ILE A 37 -25.46 7.42 -11.74
C ILE A 37 -24.49 8.53 -11.38
N MET A 38 -23.22 8.33 -11.69
CA MET A 38 -22.14 9.25 -11.33
C MET A 38 -21.82 10.20 -12.47
N LYS A 39 -21.89 11.48 -12.15
CA LYS A 39 -21.28 12.53 -12.97
C LYS A 39 -19.79 12.60 -12.63
N SER A 40 -18.97 13.18 -13.53
CA SER A 40 -17.52 13.36 -13.33
C SER A 40 -17.13 14.07 -12.03
N ASN A 41 -18.05 14.80 -11.40
CA ASN A 41 -17.88 15.50 -10.13
C ASN A 41 -18.99 15.07 -9.14
N PRO A 42 -18.78 14.00 -8.38
CA PRO A 42 -19.73 13.56 -7.35
C PRO A 42 -19.80 14.57 -6.19
N SER A 43 -20.98 14.65 -5.56
CA SER A 43 -21.14 15.41 -4.31
C SER A 43 -20.40 14.73 -3.15
N SER A 44 -20.12 15.48 -2.09
CA SER A 44 -19.48 14.91 -0.88
C SER A 44 -20.28 13.72 -0.31
N GLN A 45 -21.62 13.76 -0.35
CA GLN A 45 -22.45 12.63 0.10
C GLN A 45 -22.26 11.39 -0.80
N GLN A 46 -22.14 11.58 -2.10
CA GLN A 46 -21.86 10.48 -3.03
C GLN A 46 -20.46 9.90 -2.81
N ILE A 47 -19.45 10.72 -2.55
CA ILE A 47 -18.10 10.27 -2.18
C ILE A 47 -18.13 9.42 -0.92
N GLU A 48 -18.84 9.84 0.15
CA GLU A 48 -18.96 9.06 1.38
C GLU A 48 -19.66 7.70 1.14
N GLN A 49 -20.69 7.65 0.31
CA GLN A 49 -21.37 6.39 -0.05
C GLN A 49 -20.43 5.45 -0.85
N LEU A 50 -19.68 5.99 -1.79
CA LEU A 50 -18.68 5.22 -2.54
C LEU A 50 -17.57 4.71 -1.63
N ALA A 51 -17.09 5.54 -0.70
CA ALA A 51 -16.04 5.15 0.24
C ALA A 51 -16.47 3.97 1.12
N LEU A 52 -17.71 3.97 1.61
CA LEU A 52 -18.26 2.85 2.37
C LEU A 52 -18.32 1.57 1.53
N ARG A 53 -18.73 1.68 0.27
CA ARG A 53 -18.78 0.53 -0.66
C ARG A 53 -17.39 0.00 -0.95
N GLN A 54 -16.45 0.88 -1.29
CA GLN A 54 -15.09 0.50 -1.61
C GLN A 54 -14.34 -0.11 -0.42
N LEU A 55 -14.54 0.43 0.79
CA LEU A 55 -13.98 -0.15 2.00
C LEU A 55 -14.53 -1.56 2.28
N ARG A 56 -15.81 -1.80 2.06
CA ARG A 56 -16.41 -3.14 2.17
C ARG A 56 -15.81 -4.10 1.14
N ASP A 57 -15.70 -3.67 -0.12
CA ASP A 57 -15.09 -4.48 -1.18
C ASP A 57 -13.65 -4.87 -0.83
N TYR A 58 -12.86 -3.91 -0.31
CA TYR A 58 -11.50 -4.14 0.15
C TYR A 58 -11.45 -5.13 1.32
N GLN A 59 -12.28 -4.95 2.35
CA GLN A 59 -12.32 -5.81 3.55
C GLN A 59 -12.81 -7.23 3.25
N SER A 60 -13.69 -7.40 2.27
CA SER A 60 -14.19 -8.71 1.83
C SER A 60 -13.33 -9.36 0.75
N ASN A 61 -12.18 -8.77 0.42
CA ASN A 61 -11.32 -9.22 -0.68
C ASN A 61 -12.09 -9.37 -2.00
N THR A 62 -13.03 -8.46 -2.24
CA THR A 62 -13.84 -8.39 -3.46
C THR A 62 -13.29 -7.28 -4.33
N PRO A 63 -12.94 -7.53 -5.59
CA PRO A 63 -12.50 -6.46 -6.47
C PRO A 63 -13.53 -5.34 -6.59
N GLY A 64 -13.07 -4.09 -6.57
CA GLY A 64 -13.91 -2.89 -6.52
C GLY A 64 -15.02 -2.85 -7.54
N MET A 65 -16.28 -2.95 -7.07
CA MET A 65 -17.45 -3.10 -7.93
C MET A 65 -17.86 -1.82 -8.63
N CYS A 66 -17.68 -0.66 -7.97
CA CYS A 66 -18.20 0.60 -8.49
C CYS A 66 -17.59 1.00 -9.84
N PHE A 67 -16.33 0.66 -10.09
CA PHE A 67 -15.64 1.00 -11.35
C PHE A 67 -16.00 0.07 -12.52
N SER A 68 -16.77 -0.99 -12.30
CA SER A 68 -17.24 -1.88 -13.36
C SER A 68 -18.61 -1.48 -13.94
N GLU A 69 -19.26 -0.48 -13.37
CA GLU A 69 -20.53 0.04 -13.86
C GLU A 69 -20.31 0.84 -15.16
N PRO A 70 -21.13 0.63 -16.22
CA PRO A 70 -20.86 1.19 -17.55
C PRO A 70 -20.70 2.71 -17.60
N ASP A 71 -21.44 3.43 -16.75
CA ASP A 71 -21.47 4.89 -16.70
C ASP A 71 -20.68 5.47 -15.53
N PHE A 72 -19.91 4.63 -14.83
CA PHE A 72 -19.08 5.10 -13.72
C PHE A 72 -17.86 5.86 -14.25
N ASN A 73 -17.81 7.14 -13.99
CA ASN A 73 -16.69 8.00 -14.36
C ASN A 73 -16.51 9.11 -13.34
N ILE A 74 -15.36 9.11 -12.67
CA ILE A 74 -14.94 10.21 -11.79
C ILE A 74 -13.61 10.78 -12.28
N ASN A 75 -13.39 12.07 -12.08
CA ASN A 75 -12.13 12.70 -12.40
C ASN A 75 -11.05 12.40 -11.33
N VAL A 76 -9.81 12.80 -11.60
CA VAL A 76 -8.67 12.56 -10.69
C VAL A 76 -8.87 13.21 -9.32
N SER A 77 -9.44 14.42 -9.25
CA SER A 77 -9.71 15.09 -7.97
C SER A 77 -10.71 14.30 -7.15
N ALA A 78 -11.84 13.88 -7.73
CA ALA A 78 -12.85 13.06 -7.06
C ALA A 78 -12.29 11.68 -6.65
N ALA A 79 -11.33 11.14 -7.40
CA ALA A 79 -10.67 9.89 -7.04
C ALA A 79 -9.81 10.05 -5.78
N TYR A 80 -9.11 11.17 -5.62
CA TYR A 80 -8.41 11.48 -4.37
C TYR A 80 -9.37 11.76 -3.22
N ASP A 81 -10.47 12.49 -3.46
CA ASP A 81 -11.50 12.70 -2.44
C ASP A 81 -12.07 11.37 -1.93
N LEU A 82 -12.26 10.39 -2.83
CA LEU A 82 -12.70 9.05 -2.51
C LEU A 82 -11.63 8.28 -1.71
N GLN A 83 -10.36 8.30 -2.14
CA GLN A 83 -9.25 7.70 -1.42
C GLN A 83 -9.16 8.24 0.02
N ASP A 84 -9.25 9.57 0.18
CA ASP A 84 -9.20 10.23 1.47
C ASP A 84 -10.43 9.93 2.34
N ALA A 85 -11.61 9.76 1.73
CA ALA A 85 -12.81 9.34 2.44
C ALA A 85 -12.67 7.90 2.99
N VAL A 86 -12.12 6.97 2.20
CA VAL A 86 -11.77 5.61 2.68
C VAL A 86 -10.76 5.68 3.83
N THR A 87 -9.72 6.50 3.68
CA THR A 87 -8.72 6.70 4.75
C THR A 87 -9.38 7.19 6.03
N ARG A 88 -10.27 8.21 5.96
CA ARG A 88 -11.02 8.70 7.14
C ARG A 88 -11.89 7.63 7.80
N LEU A 89 -12.52 6.75 7.01
CA LEU A 89 -13.30 5.63 7.54
C LEU A 89 -12.41 4.64 8.29
N ARG A 90 -11.26 4.29 7.75
CA ARG A 90 -10.28 3.39 8.39
C ARG A 90 -9.74 3.99 9.70
N VAL A 91 -9.38 5.27 9.70
CA VAL A 91 -8.91 5.98 10.91
C VAL A 91 -10.01 6.04 11.98
N ARG A 92 -11.28 6.31 11.62
CA ARG A 92 -12.41 6.24 12.55
C ARG A 92 -12.63 4.84 13.13
N ALA A 93 -12.26 3.80 12.39
CA ALA A 93 -12.29 2.42 12.85
C ALA A 93 -11.09 2.03 13.73
N GLY A 94 -10.17 2.97 14.02
CA GLY A 94 -9.02 2.78 14.91
C GLY A 94 -7.71 2.42 14.20
N GLU A 95 -7.67 2.46 12.88
CA GLU A 95 -6.42 2.29 12.14
C GLU A 95 -5.59 3.59 12.17
N ASN A 96 -4.28 3.48 12.10
CA ASN A 96 -3.37 4.63 12.06
C ASN A 96 -2.64 4.73 10.73
N VAL A 97 -2.56 5.95 10.20
CA VAL A 97 -1.71 6.26 9.05
C VAL A 97 -0.27 6.35 9.53
N ILE A 98 0.64 5.64 8.84
CA ILE A 98 2.08 5.64 9.13
C ILE A 98 2.90 6.32 8.05
N GLY A 99 2.25 6.75 6.97
CA GLY A 99 2.91 7.42 5.86
C GLY A 99 2.17 7.25 4.53
N TYR A 100 2.92 7.38 3.45
CA TYR A 100 2.37 7.41 2.10
C TYR A 100 3.32 6.74 1.10
N LYS A 101 2.76 6.26 -0.02
CA LYS A 101 3.55 5.87 -1.19
C LYS A 101 3.47 6.93 -2.29
N VAL A 102 4.52 7.02 -3.08
CA VAL A 102 4.57 7.78 -4.34
C VAL A 102 4.75 6.77 -5.47
N GLY A 103 3.66 6.46 -6.15
CA GLY A 103 3.64 5.44 -7.20
C GLY A 103 3.60 6.02 -8.61
N CYS A 104 3.74 5.17 -9.62
CA CYS A 104 3.71 5.55 -11.03
C CYS A 104 4.83 6.54 -11.41
N THR A 105 5.99 6.40 -10.81
CA THR A 105 7.15 7.28 -11.04
C THR A 105 7.83 6.99 -12.38
N GLY A 106 7.74 5.76 -12.88
CA GLY A 106 8.35 5.31 -14.13
C GLY A 106 7.68 5.84 -15.39
N PRO A 107 8.42 5.96 -16.53
CA PRO A 107 7.88 6.45 -17.79
C PRO A 107 6.80 5.53 -18.38
N GLY A 108 6.92 4.22 -18.20
CA GLY A 108 5.95 3.23 -18.71
C GLY A 108 4.56 3.41 -18.11
N THR A 109 4.48 3.56 -16.80
CA THR A 109 3.20 3.76 -16.09
C THR A 109 2.58 5.11 -16.44
N LYS A 110 3.41 6.16 -16.55
CA LYS A 110 2.95 7.48 -16.99
C LYS A 110 2.34 7.43 -18.39
N ALA A 111 2.97 6.73 -19.33
CA ALA A 111 2.45 6.54 -20.68
C ALA A 111 1.15 5.72 -20.68
N GLN A 112 1.08 4.65 -19.91
CA GLN A 112 -0.09 3.75 -19.83
C GLN A 112 -1.35 4.50 -19.36
N PHE A 113 -1.23 5.38 -18.39
CA PHE A 113 -2.36 6.11 -17.81
C PHE A 113 -2.50 7.57 -18.33
N GLY A 114 -1.63 8.00 -19.25
CA GLY A 114 -1.64 9.36 -19.81
C GLY A 114 -1.42 10.46 -18.77
N MET A 115 -0.57 10.18 -17.76
CA MET A 115 -0.38 11.06 -16.60
C MET A 115 0.92 11.89 -16.70
N ASN A 116 0.90 13.08 -16.13
CA ASN A 116 2.03 14.02 -16.11
C ASN A 116 2.84 13.97 -14.80
N GLY A 117 2.49 13.12 -13.86
CA GLY A 117 3.16 13.02 -12.57
C GLY A 117 2.82 11.73 -11.83
N PRO A 118 3.38 11.52 -10.65
CA PRO A 118 3.08 10.36 -9.83
C PRO A 118 1.69 10.43 -9.19
N ILE A 119 1.31 9.34 -8.52
CA ILE A 119 0.14 9.27 -7.65
C ILE A 119 0.60 9.03 -6.21
N ARG A 120 -0.29 9.28 -5.24
CA ARG A 120 -0.10 8.85 -3.85
C ARG A 120 -1.02 7.70 -3.47
N GLY A 121 -0.63 6.99 -2.42
CA GLY A 121 -1.46 6.09 -1.64
C GLY A 121 -1.12 6.23 -0.16
N THR A 122 -2.03 5.82 0.72
CA THR A 122 -1.88 5.89 2.18
C THR A 122 -1.37 4.56 2.73
N LEU A 123 -0.40 4.59 3.63
CA LEU A 123 0.13 3.44 4.35
C LEU A 123 -0.52 3.33 5.73
N PHE A 124 -0.96 2.14 6.11
CA PHE A 124 -1.58 1.89 7.41
C PHE A 124 -0.73 0.96 8.27
N GLY A 125 -0.68 1.25 9.58
CA GLY A 125 0.17 0.53 10.53
C GLY A 125 -0.18 -0.96 10.67
N ASN A 126 -1.44 -1.33 10.50
CA ASN A 126 -1.90 -2.72 10.52
C ASN A 126 -1.56 -3.51 9.23
N GLU A 127 -1.04 -2.83 8.21
CA GLU A 127 -0.54 -3.41 6.96
C GLU A 127 0.99 -3.33 6.86
N ALA A 128 1.67 -2.95 7.94
CA ALA A 128 3.12 -2.95 8.05
C ALA A 128 3.60 -4.21 8.76
N PHE A 129 4.25 -5.07 8.03
CA PHE A 129 4.78 -6.35 8.50
C PHE A 129 6.26 -6.22 8.81
N ARG A 130 6.76 -7.07 9.71
CA ARG A 130 8.19 -7.15 10.02
C ARG A 130 8.93 -7.98 8.98
N ASN A 131 10.25 -7.84 8.97
CA ASN A 131 11.13 -8.73 8.21
C ASN A 131 10.79 -10.20 8.47
N ASP A 132 10.97 -11.03 7.45
CA ASP A 132 10.66 -12.47 7.43
C ASP A 132 9.16 -12.80 7.68
N ALA A 133 8.25 -11.86 7.39
CA ALA A 133 6.82 -12.10 7.50
C ALA A 133 6.35 -13.22 6.56
N VAL A 134 5.33 -13.96 7.02
CA VAL A 134 4.59 -14.91 6.19
C VAL A 134 3.32 -14.23 5.70
N ILE A 135 3.18 -14.10 4.38
CA ILE A 135 2.05 -13.45 3.73
C ILE A 135 1.14 -14.50 3.11
N ASN A 136 -0.14 -14.46 3.48
CA ASN A 136 -1.13 -15.36 2.92
C ASN A 136 -1.72 -14.78 1.63
N PRO A 137 -1.44 -15.34 0.44
CA PRO A 137 -1.93 -14.79 -0.83
C PRO A 137 -3.48 -14.86 -0.95
N ASN A 138 -4.14 -15.71 -0.17
CA ASN A 138 -5.61 -15.80 -0.16
C ASN A 138 -6.30 -14.59 0.48
N GLU A 139 -5.55 -13.70 1.13
CA GLU A 139 -6.05 -12.42 1.67
C GLU A 139 -6.08 -11.30 0.62
N PHE A 140 -5.70 -11.59 -0.62
CA PHE A 140 -5.64 -10.65 -1.74
C PHE A 140 -6.48 -11.16 -2.90
N CYS A 141 -7.02 -10.25 -3.71
CA CYS A 141 -7.67 -10.62 -4.98
C CYS A 141 -6.64 -11.20 -5.96
N GLN A 142 -5.48 -10.55 -6.02
CA GLN A 142 -4.31 -11.02 -6.73
C GLN A 142 -3.09 -10.30 -6.14
N LEU A 143 -2.24 -11.05 -5.46
CA LEU A 143 -1.03 -10.51 -4.82
C LEU A 143 0.08 -10.29 -5.85
N ALA A 144 0.70 -9.13 -5.79
CA ALA A 144 1.98 -8.87 -6.44
C ALA A 144 2.88 -8.09 -5.48
N ILE A 145 4.17 -8.05 -5.77
CA ILE A 145 5.16 -7.36 -4.94
C ILE A 145 6.04 -6.43 -5.78
N GLU A 146 6.61 -5.45 -5.11
CA GLU A 146 7.60 -4.53 -5.68
C GLU A 146 8.71 -4.31 -4.65
N GLY A 147 9.95 -4.35 -5.10
CA GLY A 147 11.11 -3.94 -4.29
C GLY A 147 11.31 -2.44 -4.42
N GLU A 148 11.39 -1.72 -3.31
CA GLU A 148 11.41 -0.27 -3.32
C GLU A 148 12.23 0.31 -2.17
N MET A 149 12.69 1.56 -2.33
CA MET A 149 13.28 2.33 -1.24
C MET A 149 12.24 3.20 -0.56
N ALA A 150 12.22 3.14 0.76
CA ALA A 150 11.46 4.03 1.61
C ALA A 150 12.37 5.04 2.30
N VAL A 151 11.81 6.20 2.63
CA VAL A 151 12.46 7.21 3.47
C VAL A 151 11.60 7.54 4.68
N LYS A 152 12.23 8.03 5.74
CA LYS A 152 11.57 8.51 6.95
C LYS A 152 11.73 10.01 7.08
N VAL A 153 10.62 10.72 7.30
CA VAL A 153 10.58 12.17 7.46
C VAL A 153 10.83 12.54 8.91
N GLY A 154 11.72 13.50 9.16
CA GLY A 154 12.02 14.03 10.49
C GLY A 154 11.12 15.20 10.91
N GLU A 155 11.29 15.67 12.15
CA GLU A 155 10.53 16.80 12.72
C GLU A 155 10.76 18.12 11.96
N ASP A 156 11.93 18.27 11.36
CA ASP A 156 12.29 19.42 10.52
C ASP A 156 11.77 19.31 9.07
N GLY A 157 11.01 18.25 8.78
CA GLY A 157 10.51 17.94 7.43
C GLY A 157 11.57 17.41 6.46
N GLN A 158 12.81 17.20 6.91
CA GLN A 158 13.87 16.63 6.10
C GLN A 158 13.85 15.09 6.16
N ILE A 159 14.46 14.45 5.17
CA ILE A 159 14.65 13.00 5.18
C ILE A 159 15.70 12.63 6.24
N LYS A 160 15.38 11.69 7.13
CA LYS A 160 16.25 11.25 8.23
C LYS A 160 16.81 9.85 8.04
N ALA A 161 16.17 9.02 7.23
CA ALA A 161 16.62 7.66 6.96
C ALA A 161 16.18 7.21 5.57
N ALA A 162 16.89 6.22 5.01
CA ALA A 162 16.52 5.53 3.79
C ALA A 162 16.79 4.04 3.93
N PHE A 163 15.82 3.21 3.56
CA PHE A 163 15.89 1.76 3.71
C PHE A 163 15.03 1.04 2.64
N PRO A 164 15.41 -0.16 2.24
CA PRO A 164 14.61 -0.94 1.30
C PRO A 164 13.40 -1.58 1.99
N ILE A 165 12.33 -1.77 1.24
CA ILE A 165 11.12 -2.47 1.66
C ILE A 165 10.65 -3.42 0.55
N ILE A 166 9.71 -4.30 0.87
CA ILE A 166 8.85 -4.97 -0.10
C ILE A 166 7.47 -4.35 0.01
N GLU A 167 6.96 -3.74 -1.07
CA GLU A 167 5.57 -3.29 -1.15
C GLU A 167 4.69 -4.44 -1.61
N LEU A 168 3.56 -4.64 -0.92
CA LEU A 168 2.51 -5.58 -1.29
C LEU A 168 1.43 -4.84 -2.07
N HIS A 169 1.03 -5.41 -3.20
CA HIS A 169 -0.01 -4.88 -4.07
C HIS A 169 -1.18 -5.86 -4.18
N ASN A 170 -2.40 -5.32 -4.19
CA ASN A 170 -3.61 -6.09 -4.39
C ASN A 170 -4.32 -5.61 -5.66
N PHE A 171 -4.34 -6.44 -6.70
CA PHE A 171 -5.03 -6.12 -7.94
C PHE A 171 -6.54 -6.28 -7.80
N ILE A 172 -7.18 -5.24 -7.32
CA ILE A 172 -8.63 -5.16 -7.04
C ILE A 172 -9.43 -4.51 -8.18
N PHE A 173 -8.84 -4.38 -9.36
CA PHE A 173 -9.53 -3.83 -10.53
C PHE A 173 -10.58 -4.80 -11.08
N ARG A 174 -11.79 -4.28 -11.35
CA ARG A 174 -12.83 -5.00 -12.07
C ARG A 174 -13.15 -4.43 -13.43
N ALA A 175 -12.90 -3.14 -13.65
CA ALA A 175 -13.13 -2.53 -14.93
C ALA A 175 -12.30 -3.23 -16.03
N GLU A 176 -12.93 -3.51 -17.16
CA GLU A 176 -12.26 -4.05 -18.34
C GLU A 176 -11.10 -3.14 -18.78
N ARG A 177 -11.34 -1.83 -18.70
CA ARG A 177 -10.32 -0.81 -18.95
C ARG A 177 -9.94 -0.12 -17.64
N LYS A 178 -8.74 -0.39 -17.16
CA LYS A 178 -8.16 0.27 -15.98
C LYS A 178 -7.94 1.76 -16.26
N THR A 179 -8.38 2.60 -15.33
CA THR A 179 -8.25 4.06 -15.44
C THR A 179 -7.36 4.62 -14.33
N LEU A 180 -6.81 5.82 -14.56
CA LEU A 180 -6.05 6.54 -13.54
C LEU A 180 -6.90 6.82 -12.30
N SER A 181 -8.16 7.22 -12.49
CA SER A 181 -9.08 7.49 -11.37
C SER A 181 -9.35 6.25 -10.54
N GLU A 182 -9.53 5.08 -11.18
CA GLU A 182 -9.69 3.81 -10.47
C GLU A 182 -8.42 3.46 -9.67
N LEU A 183 -7.23 3.60 -10.27
CA LEU A 183 -5.97 3.36 -9.60
C LEU A 183 -5.79 4.23 -8.35
N ILE A 184 -6.05 5.55 -8.47
CA ILE A 184 -5.97 6.48 -7.34
C ILE A 184 -6.99 6.12 -6.26
N ALA A 185 -8.25 5.90 -6.62
CA ALA A 185 -9.31 5.58 -5.68
C ALA A 185 -9.07 4.26 -4.94
N ASN A 186 -8.39 3.31 -5.57
CA ASN A 186 -7.96 2.05 -4.96
C ASN A 186 -6.59 2.16 -4.26
N ASN A 187 -6.26 3.35 -3.74
CA ASN A 187 -5.04 3.58 -2.97
C ASN A 187 -3.75 3.23 -3.73
N GLY A 188 -3.72 3.39 -5.05
CA GLY A 188 -2.60 2.97 -5.90
C GLY A 188 -2.35 1.46 -5.84
N ILE A 189 -3.40 0.67 -5.57
CA ILE A 189 -3.35 -0.79 -5.32
C ILE A 189 -2.45 -1.24 -4.17
N HIS A 190 -2.01 -0.31 -3.33
CA HIS A 190 -1.22 -0.61 -2.13
C HIS A 190 -2.01 -1.49 -1.15
N ALA A 191 -1.36 -2.48 -0.56
CA ALA A 191 -1.99 -3.42 0.37
C ALA A 191 -1.10 -3.80 1.57
N GLY A 192 0.09 -3.22 1.66
CA GLY A 192 0.98 -3.41 2.80
C GLY A 192 2.46 -3.26 2.45
N ILE A 193 3.28 -3.29 3.48
CA ILE A 193 4.75 -3.23 3.36
C ILE A 193 5.41 -4.24 4.30
N ILE A 194 6.55 -4.78 3.86
CA ILE A 194 7.46 -5.52 4.73
C ILE A 194 8.62 -4.58 5.06
N LEU A 195 8.81 -4.31 6.33
CA LEU A 195 9.86 -3.43 6.84
C LEU A 195 11.10 -4.24 7.24
N PRO A 196 12.32 -3.74 6.96
CA PRO A 196 13.55 -4.35 7.46
C PRO A 196 13.66 -4.18 8.97
N GLU A 197 14.72 -4.76 9.56
CA GLU A 197 15.04 -4.56 10.97
C GLU A 197 15.23 -3.07 11.33
N MET A 198 15.00 -2.72 12.59
CA MET A 198 14.98 -1.33 13.08
C MET A 198 16.27 -0.55 12.82
N ASP A 199 17.41 -1.24 12.82
CA ASP A 199 18.70 -0.59 12.53
C ASP A 199 18.74 -0.03 11.11
N TRP A 200 18.12 -0.72 10.16
CA TRP A 200 17.98 -0.26 8.79
C TRP A 200 16.98 0.89 8.67
N GLN A 201 15.86 0.84 9.37
CA GLN A 201 14.82 1.87 9.36
C GLN A 201 15.29 3.24 9.91
N ASN A 202 16.45 3.29 10.58
CA ASN A 202 17.07 4.50 11.08
C ASN A 202 18.41 4.83 10.36
N SER A 203 18.73 4.11 9.29
CA SER A 203 20.01 4.28 8.57
C SER A 203 19.97 5.45 7.61
N THR A 204 21.00 6.29 7.64
CA THR A 204 21.26 7.33 6.63
C THR A 204 22.18 6.86 5.50
N LYS A 205 22.70 5.64 5.60
CA LYS A 205 23.78 5.10 4.75
C LYS A 205 23.48 5.19 3.25
N TYR A 206 22.21 5.02 2.88
CA TYR A 206 21.79 4.94 1.48
C TYR A 206 21.04 6.19 0.98
N LEU A 207 21.02 7.27 1.74
CA LEU A 207 20.39 8.53 1.28
C LEU A 207 21.07 9.08 0.03
N TYR A 208 22.40 9.07 0.03
CA TYR A 208 23.23 9.69 -1.02
C TYR A 208 24.25 8.72 -1.61
N LYS A 209 24.11 7.44 -1.31
CA LYS A 209 25.01 6.41 -1.83
C LYS A 209 24.51 5.93 -3.18
N ASP A 210 25.41 5.87 -4.15
CA ASP A 210 25.18 5.11 -5.37
C ASP A 210 25.25 3.61 -5.04
N ALA A 211 24.13 2.92 -5.17
CA ALA A 211 23.98 1.51 -4.84
C ALA A 211 22.91 0.86 -5.71
N GLN A 212 22.88 -0.45 -5.75
CA GLN A 212 21.91 -1.21 -6.51
C GLN A 212 20.85 -1.81 -5.58
N LEU A 213 19.58 -1.66 -5.97
CA LEU A 213 18.43 -2.35 -5.42
C LEU A 213 18.11 -3.55 -6.32
N THR A 214 18.10 -4.75 -5.74
CA THR A 214 17.80 -5.99 -6.48
C THR A 214 16.64 -6.71 -5.79
N LEU A 215 15.63 -7.09 -6.56
CA LEU A 215 14.55 -7.96 -6.11
C LEU A 215 14.85 -9.40 -6.53
N CYS A 216 14.80 -10.31 -5.57
CA CYS A 216 14.98 -11.74 -5.79
C CYS A 216 13.71 -12.51 -5.44
N ILE A 217 13.32 -13.45 -6.27
CA ILE A 217 12.24 -14.40 -6.01
C ILE A 217 12.81 -15.81 -6.16
N ASN A 218 12.65 -16.64 -5.14
CA ASN A 218 13.18 -18.02 -5.10
C ASN A 218 14.69 -18.09 -5.40
N GLY A 219 15.45 -17.10 -4.90
CA GLY A 219 16.89 -17.01 -5.10
C GLY A 219 17.32 -16.55 -6.50
N LEU A 220 16.38 -16.15 -7.35
CA LEU A 220 16.68 -15.61 -8.69
C LEU A 220 16.47 -14.10 -8.70
N ASP A 221 17.45 -13.36 -9.21
CA ASP A 221 17.35 -11.92 -9.43
C ASP A 221 16.34 -11.66 -10.57
N VAL A 222 15.17 -11.11 -10.22
CA VAL A 222 14.09 -10.80 -11.18
C VAL A 222 14.16 -9.36 -11.69
N GLY A 223 14.89 -8.49 -11.00
CA GLY A 223 15.12 -7.12 -11.41
C GLY A 223 16.20 -6.43 -10.57
N THR A 224 17.00 -5.57 -11.21
CA THR A 224 18.02 -4.74 -10.56
C THR A 224 17.95 -3.32 -11.12
N THR A 225 18.04 -2.32 -10.25
CA THR A 225 18.01 -0.90 -10.62
C THR A 225 18.84 -0.05 -9.65
N GLY A 226 19.00 1.24 -9.93
CA GLY A 226 19.46 2.21 -8.93
C GLY A 226 18.45 2.34 -7.78
N LEU A 227 18.85 3.01 -6.69
CA LEU A 227 18.00 3.13 -5.51
C LEU A 227 16.74 3.97 -5.76
N TRP A 228 16.84 4.98 -6.59
CA TRP A 228 15.81 5.98 -6.81
C TRP A 228 15.31 5.99 -8.26
N PRO A 229 14.01 6.24 -8.51
CA PRO A 229 13.45 6.23 -9.86
C PRO A 229 13.86 7.44 -10.70
N ASN A 230 14.40 8.49 -10.07
CA ASN A 230 14.82 9.72 -10.71
C ASN A 230 16.22 10.13 -10.21
N ASP A 231 16.96 10.86 -11.03
CA ASP A 231 18.30 11.38 -10.69
C ASP A 231 18.29 12.40 -9.53
N ASP A 232 17.13 13.05 -9.28
CA ASP A 232 16.94 13.99 -8.17
C ASP A 232 16.81 13.31 -6.80
N GLY A 233 16.90 11.97 -6.77
CA GLY A 233 16.85 11.19 -5.53
C GLY A 233 15.47 11.16 -4.87
N PRO A 234 15.42 10.85 -3.55
CA PRO A 234 14.15 10.72 -2.81
C PRO A 234 13.47 12.06 -2.53
N GLU A 235 14.22 13.17 -2.55
CA GLU A 235 13.72 14.52 -2.28
C GLU A 235 12.65 14.94 -3.28
N ALA A 236 12.78 14.53 -4.55
CA ALA A 236 11.78 14.81 -5.58
C ALA A 236 10.42 14.18 -5.22
N SER A 237 10.42 12.93 -4.79
CA SER A 237 9.20 12.21 -4.38
C SER A 237 8.57 12.81 -3.13
N VAL A 238 9.36 13.13 -2.12
CA VAL A 238 8.89 13.76 -0.87
C VAL A 238 8.32 15.16 -1.13
N THR A 239 8.99 15.96 -1.97
CA THR A 239 8.54 17.31 -2.34
C THR A 239 7.22 17.26 -3.11
N TRP A 240 7.11 16.37 -4.09
CA TRP A 240 5.87 16.17 -4.83
C TRP A 240 4.74 15.72 -3.89
N LEU A 241 5.00 14.72 -3.03
CA LEU A 241 4.01 14.21 -2.09
C LEU A 241 3.49 15.30 -1.17
N ARG A 242 4.39 16.10 -0.59
CA ARG A 242 4.02 17.21 0.29
C ARG A 242 3.10 18.20 -0.42
N SER A 243 3.45 18.59 -1.64
CA SER A 243 2.63 19.51 -2.45
C SER A 243 1.27 18.90 -2.79
N ASN A 244 1.22 17.61 -3.11
CA ASN A 244 -0.02 16.90 -3.38
C ASN A 244 -0.90 16.83 -2.13
N LEU A 245 -0.39 16.38 -0.99
CA LEU A 245 -1.12 16.31 0.28
C LEU A 245 -1.68 17.68 0.68
N GLN A 246 -0.85 18.72 0.60
CA GLN A 246 -1.24 20.09 0.92
C GLN A 246 -2.41 20.59 0.03
N SER A 247 -2.49 20.19 -1.23
CA SER A 247 -3.59 20.55 -2.12
C SER A 247 -4.94 19.92 -1.70
N TYR A 248 -4.90 18.89 -0.84
CA TYR A 248 -6.07 18.25 -0.22
C TYR A 248 -6.20 18.56 1.28
N GLY A 249 -5.45 19.55 1.80
CA GLY A 249 -5.51 19.97 3.20
C GLY A 249 -4.92 18.95 4.18
N ILE A 250 -4.02 18.09 3.72
CA ILE A 250 -3.35 17.08 4.51
C ILE A 250 -1.88 17.48 4.69
N GLU A 251 -1.34 17.28 5.88
CA GLU A 251 0.08 17.51 6.18
C GLU A 251 0.87 16.20 6.18
N LEU A 252 2.12 16.25 5.71
CA LEU A 252 3.07 15.16 5.84
C LEU A 252 3.75 15.28 7.20
N GLU A 253 3.32 14.43 8.12
CA GLU A 253 3.76 14.46 9.52
C GLU A 253 5.19 13.93 9.70
N ALA A 254 5.88 14.42 10.74
CA ALA A 254 7.14 13.86 11.20
C ALA A 254 6.98 12.38 11.60
N GLY A 255 7.97 11.57 11.29
CA GLY A 255 7.90 10.11 11.48
C GLY A 255 7.28 9.35 10.35
N SER A 256 6.60 10.01 9.40
CA SER A 256 6.00 9.37 8.24
C SER A 256 7.03 8.59 7.42
N ILE A 257 6.64 7.39 7.00
CA ILE A 257 7.35 6.58 6.01
C ILE A 257 6.84 7.00 4.64
N VAL A 258 7.76 7.29 3.71
CA VAL A 258 7.41 7.60 2.32
C VAL A 258 8.09 6.59 1.40
N LEU A 259 7.29 5.79 0.69
CA LEU A 259 7.79 4.99 -0.42
C LEU A 259 8.08 5.95 -1.58
N ALA A 260 9.33 5.95 -2.05
CA ALA A 260 9.81 7.03 -2.93
C ALA A 260 9.66 6.72 -4.43
N GLY A 261 9.09 5.56 -4.76
CA GLY A 261 9.01 5.04 -6.11
C GLY A 261 10.21 4.14 -6.46
N THR A 262 10.01 3.30 -7.43
CA THR A 262 11.05 2.40 -7.95
C THR A 262 11.03 2.34 -9.47
N ALA A 263 12.14 1.93 -10.07
CA ALA A 263 12.23 1.58 -11.49
C ALA A 263 12.08 0.06 -11.72
N LEU A 264 11.94 -0.73 -10.65
CA LEU A 264 11.58 -2.15 -10.74
C LEU A 264 10.11 -2.30 -11.16
N GLY A 265 9.78 -3.46 -11.71
CA GLY A 265 8.41 -3.81 -12.07
C GLY A 265 7.63 -4.41 -10.91
N LEU A 266 6.35 -4.59 -11.15
CA LEU A 266 5.42 -5.35 -10.33
C LEU A 266 5.51 -6.84 -10.70
N TYR A 267 5.75 -7.69 -9.71
CA TYR A 267 5.93 -9.13 -9.89
C TYR A 267 4.81 -9.90 -9.18
N PRO A 268 3.95 -10.61 -9.93
CA PRO A 268 3.00 -11.55 -9.32
C PRO A 268 3.75 -12.63 -8.53
N VAL A 269 3.18 -13.02 -7.39
CA VAL A 269 3.73 -14.07 -6.52
C VAL A 269 2.63 -15.04 -6.09
N GLU A 270 3.02 -16.27 -5.78
CA GLU A 270 2.11 -17.35 -5.38
C GLU A 270 2.60 -18.10 -4.15
N GLY A 271 1.75 -18.96 -3.62
CA GLY A 271 2.11 -19.75 -2.43
C GLY A 271 3.31 -20.65 -2.68
N GLY A 272 4.34 -20.50 -1.85
CA GLY A 272 5.63 -21.16 -1.95
C GLY A 272 6.79 -20.23 -2.31
N ASP A 273 6.50 -19.01 -2.78
CA ASP A 273 7.56 -18.07 -3.14
C ASP A 273 8.26 -17.47 -1.92
N GLU A 274 9.57 -17.35 -2.02
CA GLU A 274 10.44 -16.61 -1.11
C GLU A 274 10.91 -15.34 -1.80
N VAL A 275 10.66 -14.19 -1.17
CA VAL A 275 10.97 -12.87 -1.72
C VAL A 275 12.03 -12.20 -0.87
N THR A 276 13.05 -11.64 -1.50
CA THR A 276 14.12 -10.89 -0.81
C THR A 276 14.52 -9.66 -1.61
N VAL A 277 14.68 -8.53 -0.92
CA VAL A 277 15.27 -7.31 -1.50
C VAL A 277 16.70 -7.14 -0.98
N HIS A 278 17.62 -6.94 -1.92
CA HIS A 278 19.03 -6.74 -1.65
C HIS A 278 19.46 -5.30 -1.92
N LEU A 279 20.44 -4.83 -1.15
CA LEU A 279 21.25 -3.64 -1.45
C LEU A 279 22.69 -4.06 -1.69
N ASP A 280 23.26 -3.76 -2.86
CA ASP A 280 24.62 -4.17 -3.24
C ASP A 280 24.89 -5.67 -2.96
N LYS A 281 23.97 -6.55 -3.33
CA LYS A 281 24.00 -8.00 -3.08
C LYS A 281 23.85 -8.46 -1.62
N THR A 282 23.62 -7.54 -0.69
CA THR A 282 23.33 -7.88 0.71
C THR A 282 21.84 -8.00 0.90
N PRO A 283 21.29 -9.14 1.35
CA PRO A 283 19.88 -9.29 1.67
C PRO A 283 19.52 -8.42 2.88
N ILE A 284 18.44 -7.65 2.78
CA ILE A 284 18.04 -6.67 3.80
C ILE A 284 16.64 -6.94 4.34
N VAL A 285 15.70 -7.26 3.47
CA VAL A 285 14.31 -7.52 3.86
C VAL A 285 13.75 -8.66 3.04
N SER A 286 12.96 -9.52 3.67
CA SER A 286 12.41 -10.74 3.07
C SER A 286 11.01 -11.04 3.57
N CYS A 287 10.28 -11.84 2.81
CA CYS A 287 9.03 -12.48 3.22
C CYS A 287 8.84 -13.80 2.50
N THR A 288 7.97 -14.64 3.06
CA THR A 288 7.54 -15.90 2.45
C THR A 288 6.06 -15.81 2.09
N ILE A 289 5.71 -16.18 0.89
CA ILE A 289 4.32 -16.27 0.45
C ILE A 289 3.82 -17.68 0.73
N LYS A 290 2.82 -17.83 1.60
CA LYS A 290 2.34 -19.14 2.01
C LYS A 290 0.84 -19.18 2.15
N CYS A 291 0.19 -20.10 1.41
CA CYS A 291 -1.23 -20.38 1.60
C CYS A 291 -1.45 -20.92 3.01
N ILE A 292 -2.16 -20.16 3.84
CA ILE A 292 -2.59 -20.61 5.15
C ILE A 292 -4.01 -21.16 4.96
N THR A 293 -4.12 -22.49 4.91
CA THR A 293 -5.43 -23.16 4.98
C THR A 293 -5.88 -23.06 6.43
N GLY A 294 -7.01 -22.36 6.67
CA GLY A 294 -7.63 -22.42 7.98
C GLY A 294 -7.96 -23.88 8.29
N ASP A 295 -7.36 -24.45 9.31
CA ASP A 295 -7.84 -25.70 9.85
C ASP A 295 -9.28 -25.50 10.29
N SER A 296 -10.17 -26.28 9.68
CA SER A 296 -11.58 -26.37 10.04
C SER A 296 -11.63 -26.77 11.53
N VAL A 297 -12.04 -25.84 12.39
CA VAL A 297 -12.41 -26.13 13.79
C VAL A 297 -13.90 -26.40 13.84
#